data_7022a148a4e4eac59a07f7a0a6eb3707
#
_entry.id   7022a148a4e4eac59a07f7a0a6eb3707
#
_cell.length_a   1.000
_cell.length_b   1.000
_cell.length_c   1.000
_cell.angle_alpha   90.00
_cell.angle_beta   90.00
_cell.angle_gamma   90.00
#
_symmetry.space_group_name_H-M   'P 1'
#
loop_
_entity.id
_entity.type
_entity.pdbx_description
1 polymer ?
#
loop_
_entity_poly.entity_id
_entity_poly.type
_entity_poly.pdbx_seq_one_letter_code
_entity_poly.pdbx_strand_id
1 'polypeptide(L)'
;MMMTALKQAWSACPVFCFVATDYTCSPTVGACTPDICVIPHQELADEFVSCGIARDTLLPAGIPVRSAFREHGDRAAARKALGLPETGRHIVLMSGSIGCGPMGDVAEDLDMRMADGDFATVLCGSNKQMRYALELRRLYRVEAMGFTTQVQLYMDSADVLVSKPGGISITEAGTRGVPLLLADMVGGCETRNEAFFTAHGWAASCPPDNMAASALAFLEDEQQHQAITAAQSRDFDGLAADRVAAAVLARCKK
;
A
#
# COMPACT_ATOMS: atom_id res chain seq x y z
N MET A 1 -2.79 -27.00 -7.81
CA MET A 1 -2.09 -28.10 -8.50
C MET A 1 -0.73 -28.42 -7.87
N MET A 2 0.25 -27.50 -7.84
CA MET A 2 1.60 -27.78 -7.30
C MET A 2 1.58 -28.22 -5.82
N MET A 3 0.85 -27.52 -4.95
CA MET A 3 0.73 -27.86 -3.52
C MET A 3 0.09 -29.25 -3.31
N THR A 4 -0.95 -29.57 -4.06
CA THR A 4 -1.61 -30.88 -3.99
C THR A 4 -0.66 -32.00 -4.41
N ALA A 5 0.11 -31.78 -5.48
CA ALA A 5 1.09 -32.77 -5.95
C ALA A 5 2.24 -32.96 -4.94
N LEU A 6 2.72 -31.89 -4.30
CA LEU A 6 3.75 -31.95 -3.26
C LEU A 6 3.26 -32.71 -2.01
N LYS A 7 2.01 -32.45 -1.58
CA LYS A 7 1.40 -33.20 -0.47
C LYS A 7 1.25 -34.71 -0.76
N GLN A 8 1.04 -35.08 -2.01
CA GLN A 8 0.98 -36.47 -2.43
C GLN A 8 2.34 -37.14 -2.57
N ALA A 9 3.38 -36.37 -2.93
CA ALA A 9 4.72 -36.89 -3.22
C ALA A 9 5.63 -37.02 -1.98
N TRP A 10 5.35 -36.32 -0.90
CA TRP A 10 6.23 -36.27 0.28
C TRP A 10 5.55 -36.86 1.52
N SER A 11 6.21 -37.84 2.14
CA SER A 11 5.74 -38.48 3.40
C SER A 11 5.84 -37.52 4.61
N ALA A 12 6.73 -36.53 4.56
CA ALA A 12 6.84 -35.44 5.53
C ALA A 12 6.51 -34.12 4.81
N CYS A 13 5.22 -33.87 4.59
CA CYS A 13 4.78 -32.69 3.86
C CYS A 13 5.05 -31.41 4.66
N PRO A 14 5.69 -30.38 4.08
CA PRO A 14 5.85 -29.10 4.72
C PRO A 14 4.49 -28.41 4.91
N VAL A 15 4.41 -27.49 5.88
CA VAL A 15 3.24 -26.63 6.07
C VAL A 15 3.15 -25.63 4.93
N PHE A 16 2.02 -25.60 4.23
CA PHE A 16 1.74 -24.63 3.18
C PHE A 16 0.96 -23.45 3.74
N CYS A 17 1.60 -22.28 3.76
CA CYS A 17 0.98 -21.03 4.13
C CYS A 17 0.76 -20.18 2.86
N PHE A 18 -0.48 -19.85 2.57
CA PHE A 18 -0.84 -18.85 1.55
C PHE A 18 -1.08 -17.51 2.23
N VAL A 19 -0.53 -16.44 1.69
CA VAL A 19 -0.74 -15.07 2.18
C VAL A 19 -1.41 -14.27 1.08
N ALA A 20 -2.66 -13.88 1.32
CA ALA A 20 -3.37 -12.95 0.44
C ALA A 20 -2.78 -11.53 0.61
N THR A 21 -2.56 -10.85 -0.50
CA THR A 21 -1.95 -9.51 -0.55
C THR A 21 -2.89 -8.44 -1.11
N ASP A 22 -4.17 -8.78 -1.27
CA ASP A 22 -5.24 -7.88 -1.67
C ASP A 22 -6.44 -8.02 -0.73
N TYR A 23 -7.18 -6.95 -0.50
CA TYR A 23 -8.40 -6.92 0.32
C TYR A 23 -9.61 -7.50 -0.43
N THR A 24 -9.37 -8.58 -1.10
CA THR A 24 -10.35 -9.38 -1.82
C THR A 24 -9.78 -10.77 -2.11
N CYS A 25 -10.64 -11.74 -2.38
CA CYS A 25 -10.23 -13.07 -2.81
C CYS A 25 -10.20 -13.17 -4.33
N SER A 26 -9.06 -13.60 -4.89
CA SER A 26 -9.03 -14.01 -6.30
C SER A 26 -9.71 -15.37 -6.46
N PRO A 27 -10.60 -15.58 -7.46
CA PRO A 27 -11.26 -16.87 -7.69
C PRO A 27 -10.29 -18.04 -7.87
N THR A 28 -9.06 -17.78 -8.31
CA THR A 28 -8.02 -18.82 -8.48
C THR A 28 -7.46 -19.35 -7.16
N VAL A 29 -7.65 -18.62 -6.05
CA VAL A 29 -7.17 -19.02 -4.71
C VAL A 29 -7.86 -20.30 -4.23
N GLY A 30 -9.14 -20.50 -4.58
CA GLY A 30 -9.90 -21.71 -4.24
C GLY A 30 -9.32 -23.02 -4.80
N ALA A 31 -8.49 -22.93 -5.86
CA ALA A 31 -7.75 -24.09 -6.37
C ALA A 31 -6.54 -24.47 -5.48
N CYS A 32 -6.18 -23.64 -4.52
CA CYS A 32 -5.14 -23.91 -3.52
C CYS A 32 -5.78 -24.57 -2.29
N THR A 33 -5.07 -25.53 -1.69
CA THR A 33 -5.48 -26.17 -0.42
C THR A 33 -4.41 -25.90 0.64
N PRO A 34 -4.30 -24.64 1.14
CA PRO A 34 -3.30 -24.30 2.13
C PRO A 34 -3.64 -24.89 3.50
N ASP A 35 -2.62 -25.13 4.31
CA ASP A 35 -2.79 -25.49 5.73
C ASP A 35 -3.11 -24.24 6.56
N ILE A 36 -2.64 -23.08 6.10
CA ILE A 36 -2.94 -21.76 6.65
C ILE A 36 -3.20 -20.81 5.47
N CYS A 37 -4.34 -20.15 5.45
CA CYS A 37 -4.66 -19.08 4.52
C CYS A 37 -4.73 -17.75 5.28
N VAL A 38 -3.68 -16.94 5.17
CA VAL A 38 -3.63 -15.61 5.75
C VAL A 38 -4.49 -14.67 4.93
N ILE A 39 -5.45 -14.02 5.56
CA ILE A 39 -6.33 -13.03 4.94
C ILE A 39 -6.13 -11.63 5.55
N PRO A 40 -6.33 -10.57 4.75
CA PRO A 40 -6.06 -9.20 5.19
C PRO A 40 -6.91 -8.72 6.36
N HIS A 41 -8.18 -9.15 6.42
CA HIS A 41 -9.13 -8.71 7.42
C HIS A 41 -10.19 -9.78 7.71
N GLN A 42 -10.71 -9.80 8.94
CA GLN A 42 -11.73 -10.78 9.37
C GLN A 42 -13.02 -10.72 8.53
N GLU A 43 -13.43 -9.54 8.11
CA GLU A 43 -14.65 -9.33 7.30
C GLU A 43 -14.58 -10.01 5.92
N LEU A 44 -13.39 -10.31 5.43
CA LEU A 44 -13.19 -11.01 4.16
C LEU A 44 -13.35 -12.54 4.28
N ALA A 45 -13.53 -13.07 5.50
CA ALA A 45 -13.56 -14.52 5.72
C ALA A 45 -14.64 -15.24 4.88
N ASP A 46 -15.84 -14.67 4.77
CA ASP A 46 -16.94 -15.27 4.00
C ASP A 46 -16.66 -15.21 2.48
N GLU A 47 -16.00 -14.18 2.00
CA GLU A 47 -15.56 -14.10 0.60
C GLU A 47 -14.54 -15.20 0.28
N PHE A 48 -13.54 -15.42 1.13
CA PHE A 48 -12.56 -16.48 0.95
C PHE A 48 -13.20 -17.89 1.02
N VAL A 49 -14.15 -18.09 1.91
CA VAL A 49 -14.93 -19.34 1.97
C VAL A 49 -15.73 -19.55 0.68
N SER A 50 -16.38 -18.53 0.16
CA SER A 50 -17.12 -18.59 -1.10
C SER A 50 -16.23 -18.92 -2.30
N CYS A 51 -14.95 -18.55 -2.24
CA CYS A 51 -13.93 -18.92 -3.23
C CYS A 51 -13.39 -20.36 -3.03
N GLY A 52 -13.88 -21.11 -2.03
CA GLY A 52 -13.52 -22.53 -1.82
C GLY A 52 -12.41 -22.77 -0.79
N ILE A 53 -12.00 -21.75 -0.03
CA ILE A 53 -11.04 -21.93 1.08
C ILE A 53 -11.78 -22.44 2.32
N ALA A 54 -11.22 -23.49 2.94
CA ALA A 54 -11.78 -24.04 4.18
C ALA A 54 -11.67 -23.02 5.33
N ARG A 55 -12.79 -22.78 6.02
CA ARG A 55 -12.89 -21.75 7.07
C ARG A 55 -11.89 -21.93 8.21
N ASP A 56 -11.60 -23.17 8.58
CA ASP A 56 -10.68 -23.56 9.66
C ASP A 56 -9.20 -23.32 9.30
N THR A 57 -8.89 -23.04 8.04
CA THR A 57 -7.54 -22.65 7.58
C THR A 57 -7.33 -21.15 7.55
N LEU A 58 -8.41 -20.35 7.67
CA LEU A 58 -8.31 -18.88 7.61
C LEU A 58 -7.62 -18.31 8.84
N LEU A 59 -6.68 -17.41 8.59
CA LEU A 59 -5.99 -16.61 9.60
C LEU A 59 -6.11 -15.12 9.25
N PRO A 60 -7.01 -14.37 9.89
CA PRO A 60 -7.16 -12.92 9.68
C PRO A 60 -6.05 -12.15 10.39
N ALA A 61 -4.82 -12.28 9.90
CA ALA A 61 -3.64 -11.68 10.50
C ALA A 61 -3.29 -10.29 9.95
N GLY A 62 -3.88 -9.89 8.83
CA GLY A 62 -3.43 -8.72 8.08
C GLY A 62 -2.40 -9.08 7.01
N ILE A 63 -2.08 -8.11 6.15
CA ILE A 63 -1.00 -8.25 5.16
C ILE A 63 0.34 -7.96 5.85
N PRO A 64 1.31 -8.90 5.83
CA PRO A 64 2.63 -8.66 6.39
C PRO A 64 3.36 -7.51 5.68
N VAL A 65 3.89 -6.58 6.45
CA VAL A 65 4.75 -5.50 5.97
C VAL A 65 6.17 -5.66 6.50
N ARG A 66 7.14 -5.02 5.85
CA ARG A 66 8.53 -5.03 6.34
C ARG A 66 8.63 -4.34 7.70
N SER A 67 9.55 -4.79 8.55
CA SER A 67 9.77 -4.22 9.89
C SER A 67 9.99 -2.71 9.88
N ALA A 68 10.61 -2.17 8.82
CA ALA A 68 10.83 -0.74 8.65
C ALA A 68 9.54 0.10 8.61
N PHE A 69 8.36 -0.51 8.37
CA PHE A 69 7.07 0.20 8.42
C PHE A 69 6.39 0.16 9.80
N ARG A 70 6.90 -0.62 10.76
CA ARG A 70 6.28 -0.77 12.10
C ARG A 70 6.60 0.40 13.03
N GLU A 71 7.78 0.98 12.89
CA GLU A 71 8.23 2.08 13.74
C GLU A 71 7.85 3.40 13.07
N HIS A 72 6.97 4.18 13.71
CA HIS A 72 6.62 5.50 13.22
C HIS A 72 7.86 6.41 13.24
N GLY A 73 8.15 7.03 12.09
CA GLY A 73 9.24 7.99 11.94
C GLY A 73 8.82 9.41 12.29
N ASP A 74 9.81 10.22 12.60
CA ASP A 74 9.65 11.67 12.71
C ASP A 74 9.77 12.32 11.32
N ARG A 75 8.84 13.22 10.97
CA ARG A 75 8.81 13.90 9.67
C ARG A 75 10.08 14.68 9.38
N ALA A 76 10.57 15.44 10.34
CA ALA A 76 11.78 16.26 10.16
C ALA A 76 13.02 15.38 9.97
N ALA A 77 13.13 14.29 10.74
CA ALA A 77 14.19 13.32 10.57
C ALA A 77 14.14 12.62 9.21
N ALA A 78 12.95 12.24 8.73
CA ALA A 78 12.75 11.63 7.42
C ALA A 78 13.15 12.58 6.28
N ARG A 79 12.69 13.84 6.33
CA ARG A 79 13.07 14.87 5.35
C ARG A 79 14.58 15.11 5.31
N LYS A 80 15.20 15.23 6.46
CA LYS A 80 16.65 15.39 6.58
C LYS A 80 17.40 14.18 5.98
N ALA A 81 16.97 12.95 6.28
CA ALA A 81 17.58 11.73 5.77
C ALA A 81 17.46 11.61 4.24
N LEU A 82 16.37 12.12 3.66
CA LEU A 82 16.12 12.12 2.22
C LEU A 82 16.71 13.34 1.48
N GLY A 83 17.23 14.33 2.21
CA GLY A 83 17.70 15.59 1.63
C GLY A 83 16.57 16.47 1.09
N LEU A 84 15.35 16.32 1.61
CA LEU A 84 14.17 17.09 1.21
C LEU A 84 14.09 18.43 1.93
N PRO A 85 13.30 19.40 1.43
CA PRO A 85 13.04 20.68 2.11
C PRO A 85 12.52 20.46 3.54
N GLU A 86 13.03 21.24 4.49
CA GLU A 86 12.63 21.15 5.90
C GLU A 86 11.21 21.70 6.13
N THR A 87 10.82 22.68 5.33
CA THR A 87 9.52 23.38 5.39
C THR A 87 8.70 23.14 4.13
N GLY A 88 7.44 23.58 4.14
CA GLY A 88 6.50 23.33 3.06
C GLY A 88 5.78 21.98 3.21
N ARG A 89 4.70 21.80 2.46
CA ARG A 89 3.93 20.56 2.45
C ARG A 89 4.46 19.62 1.37
N HIS A 90 4.49 18.34 1.67
CA HIS A 90 5.04 17.32 0.79
C HIS A 90 3.96 16.36 0.29
N ILE A 91 3.74 16.32 -1.01
CA ILE A 91 2.89 15.33 -1.66
C ILE A 91 3.78 14.22 -2.22
N VAL A 92 3.54 12.98 -1.81
CA VAL A 92 4.22 11.81 -2.38
C VAL A 92 3.26 11.08 -3.31
N LEU A 93 3.68 10.86 -4.56
CA LEU A 93 2.92 10.07 -5.54
C LEU A 93 3.57 8.71 -5.73
N MET A 94 2.78 7.64 -5.58
CA MET A 94 3.23 6.26 -5.75
C MET A 94 2.36 5.54 -6.77
N SER A 95 2.96 5.10 -7.88
CA SER A 95 2.27 4.31 -8.91
C SER A 95 2.65 2.82 -8.89
N GLY A 96 3.10 2.33 -7.74
CA GLY A 96 3.55 0.96 -7.53
C GLY A 96 4.97 0.69 -8.03
N SER A 97 5.47 -0.53 -7.81
CA SER A 97 6.85 -0.92 -8.14
C SER A 97 7.18 -0.86 -9.64
N ILE A 98 6.18 -0.99 -10.51
CA ILE A 98 6.33 -0.96 -11.97
C ILE A 98 6.15 0.46 -12.54
N GLY A 99 5.54 1.36 -11.76
CA GLY A 99 5.20 2.72 -12.17
C GLY A 99 4.17 2.75 -13.31
N CYS A 100 2.92 3.07 -13.00
CA CYS A 100 1.83 3.14 -13.98
C CYS A 100 1.01 4.42 -13.80
N GLY A 101 0.12 4.71 -14.75
CA GLY A 101 -0.78 5.85 -14.73
C GLY A 101 -0.17 7.13 -15.32
N PRO A 102 -0.95 8.22 -15.37
CA PRO A 102 -0.62 9.48 -16.04
C PRO A 102 0.28 10.38 -15.18
N MET A 103 1.31 9.79 -14.50
CA MET A 103 2.14 10.49 -13.52
C MET A 103 2.83 11.74 -14.08
N GLY A 104 3.12 11.76 -15.37
CA GLY A 104 3.71 12.93 -16.02
C GLY A 104 2.80 14.14 -16.00
N ASP A 105 1.55 13.95 -16.37
CA ASP A 105 0.56 15.04 -16.46
C ASP A 105 0.12 15.49 -15.07
N VAL A 106 -0.01 14.54 -14.13
CA VAL A 106 -0.28 14.82 -12.71
C VAL A 106 0.85 15.65 -12.10
N ALA A 107 2.11 15.30 -12.39
CA ALA A 107 3.27 16.03 -11.90
C ALA A 107 3.33 17.47 -12.44
N GLU A 108 3.05 17.68 -13.74
CA GLU A 108 2.97 19.02 -14.33
C GLU A 108 1.84 19.86 -13.73
N ASP A 109 0.66 19.29 -13.55
CA ASP A 109 -0.48 20.00 -12.97
C ASP A 109 -0.21 20.37 -11.50
N LEU A 110 0.45 19.50 -10.73
CA LEU A 110 0.91 19.81 -9.37
C LEU A 110 1.95 20.92 -9.38
N ASP A 111 2.97 20.84 -10.24
CA ASP A 111 4.04 21.84 -10.31
C ASP A 111 3.50 23.25 -10.57
N MET A 112 2.48 23.34 -11.44
CA MET A 112 1.84 24.63 -11.76
C MET A 112 0.94 25.17 -10.65
N ARG A 113 0.34 24.32 -9.81
CA ARG A 113 -0.75 24.71 -8.91
C ARG A 113 -0.40 24.67 -7.43
N MET A 114 0.70 24.01 -7.04
CA MET A 114 1.17 24.00 -5.65
C MET A 114 1.52 25.41 -5.18
N ALA A 115 1.28 25.68 -3.91
CA ALA A 115 1.68 26.93 -3.26
C ALA A 115 3.21 27.05 -3.17
N ASP A 116 3.69 28.28 -2.98
CA ASP A 116 5.11 28.50 -2.80
C ASP A 116 5.64 27.82 -1.53
N GLY A 117 6.72 27.06 -1.71
CA GLY A 117 7.33 26.25 -0.66
C GLY A 117 6.81 24.81 -0.59
N ASP A 118 5.64 24.50 -1.16
CA ASP A 118 5.16 23.11 -1.25
C ASP A 118 5.90 22.36 -2.38
N PHE A 119 6.04 21.05 -2.22
CA PHE A 119 6.76 20.21 -3.17
C PHE A 119 6.17 18.80 -3.25
N ALA A 120 6.52 18.08 -4.31
CA ALA A 120 6.08 16.71 -4.51
C ALA A 120 7.23 15.80 -4.92
N THR A 121 7.11 14.52 -4.58
CA THR A 121 8.02 13.46 -5.06
C THR A 121 7.22 12.36 -5.75
N VAL A 122 7.61 12.03 -6.99
CA VAL A 122 7.04 10.90 -7.74
C VAL A 122 7.93 9.69 -7.59
N LEU A 123 7.48 8.66 -6.90
CA LEU A 123 8.18 7.38 -6.79
C LEU A 123 7.87 6.51 -8.01
N CYS A 124 8.76 6.54 -8.99
CA CYS A 124 8.61 5.84 -10.28
C CYS A 124 8.87 4.33 -10.21
N GLY A 125 9.35 3.82 -9.07
CA GLY A 125 9.73 2.42 -8.93
C GLY A 125 10.78 1.99 -9.96
N SER A 126 10.59 0.85 -10.61
CA SER A 126 11.49 0.33 -11.65
C SER A 126 11.28 0.95 -13.04
N ASN A 127 10.30 1.86 -13.19
CA ASN A 127 9.98 2.51 -14.47
C ASN A 127 10.98 3.63 -14.80
N LYS A 128 12.10 3.24 -15.40
CA LYS A 128 13.14 4.19 -15.83
C LYS A 128 12.66 5.16 -16.90
N GLN A 129 11.73 4.73 -17.76
CA GLN A 129 11.19 5.58 -18.83
C GLN A 129 10.32 6.71 -18.24
N MET A 130 9.45 6.40 -17.29
CA MET A 130 8.65 7.39 -16.57
C MET A 130 9.55 8.40 -15.85
N ARG A 131 10.53 7.91 -15.09
CA ARG A 131 11.50 8.76 -14.41
C ARG A 131 12.19 9.72 -15.39
N TYR A 132 12.75 9.20 -16.47
CA TYR A 132 13.45 10.00 -17.48
C TYR A 132 12.50 11.03 -18.13
N ALA A 133 11.26 10.64 -18.45
CA ALA A 133 10.27 11.55 -19.01
C ALA A 133 9.92 12.70 -18.06
N LEU A 134 9.82 12.44 -16.75
CA LEU A 134 9.61 13.48 -15.74
C LEU A 134 10.83 14.40 -15.59
N GLU A 135 12.05 13.86 -15.54
CA GLU A 135 13.30 14.63 -15.48
C GLU A 135 13.44 15.60 -16.68
N LEU A 136 13.01 15.18 -17.88
CA LEU A 136 13.02 16.04 -19.08
C LEU A 136 12.05 17.23 -19.00
N ARG A 137 10.97 17.11 -18.22
CA ARG A 137 9.98 18.20 -18.04
C ARG A 137 10.52 19.36 -17.22
N ARG A 138 11.62 19.17 -16.45
CA ARG A 138 12.31 20.19 -15.64
C ARG A 138 11.34 20.93 -14.71
N LEU A 139 10.53 20.19 -13.99
CA LEU A 139 9.58 20.71 -13.00
C LEU A 139 10.35 21.34 -11.83
N TYR A 140 9.80 22.41 -11.25
CA TYR A 140 10.45 23.17 -10.18
C TYR A 140 10.18 22.60 -8.79
N ARG A 141 8.95 22.11 -8.59
CA ARG A 141 8.44 21.65 -7.29
C ARG A 141 8.26 20.13 -7.22
N VAL A 142 8.50 19.43 -8.32
CA VAL A 142 8.30 17.98 -8.41
C VAL A 142 9.61 17.28 -8.74
N GLU A 143 10.00 16.34 -7.87
CA GLU A 143 11.15 15.48 -8.08
C GLU A 143 10.72 14.07 -8.49
N ALA A 144 11.41 13.46 -9.45
CA ALA A 144 11.19 12.09 -9.88
C ALA A 144 12.26 11.16 -9.27
N MET A 145 11.82 10.27 -8.38
CA MET A 145 12.66 9.27 -7.74
C MET A 145 12.47 7.90 -8.40
N GLY A 146 13.57 7.21 -8.68
CA GLY A 146 13.56 5.83 -9.17
C GLY A 146 13.22 4.82 -8.06
N PHE A 147 13.65 3.56 -8.27
CA PHE A 147 13.49 2.52 -7.25
C PHE A 147 14.26 2.89 -5.97
N THR A 148 13.57 2.81 -4.85
CA THR A 148 14.14 3.04 -3.52
C THR A 148 13.70 1.95 -2.54
N THR A 149 14.55 1.63 -1.58
CA THR A 149 14.22 0.78 -0.42
C THR A 149 13.73 1.58 0.79
N GLN A 150 13.76 2.92 0.69
CA GLN A 150 13.44 3.86 1.76
C GLN A 150 12.02 4.44 1.65
N VAL A 151 11.08 3.68 1.07
CA VAL A 151 9.69 4.13 0.88
C VAL A 151 9.05 4.59 2.20
N GLN A 152 9.37 3.95 3.31
CA GLN A 152 8.89 4.35 4.64
C GLN A 152 9.29 5.78 5.02
N LEU A 153 10.47 6.23 4.62
CA LEU A 153 10.90 7.61 4.89
C LEU A 153 10.12 8.62 4.04
N TYR A 154 9.78 8.28 2.80
CA TYR A 154 8.91 9.12 1.97
C TYR A 154 7.51 9.20 2.57
N MET A 155 6.96 8.10 3.10
CA MET A 155 5.68 8.11 3.80
C MET A 155 5.74 8.98 5.06
N ASP A 156 6.81 8.90 5.85
CA ASP A 156 7.00 9.73 7.05
C ASP A 156 7.15 11.21 6.72
N SER A 157 7.77 11.54 5.58
CA SER A 157 7.98 12.93 5.16
C SER A 157 6.73 13.59 4.58
N ALA A 158 5.73 12.78 4.15
CA ALA A 158 4.56 13.22 3.42
C ALA A 158 3.49 13.87 4.31
N ASP A 159 2.87 14.91 3.80
CA ASP A 159 1.60 15.43 4.31
C ASP A 159 0.42 14.70 3.67
N VAL A 160 0.57 14.28 2.41
CA VAL A 160 -0.38 13.46 1.66
C VAL A 160 0.37 12.41 0.84
N LEU A 161 -0.07 11.17 0.91
CA LEU A 161 0.34 10.11 -0.01
C LEU A 161 -0.77 9.84 -1.03
N VAL A 162 -0.48 10.04 -2.30
CA VAL A 162 -1.35 9.64 -3.41
C VAL A 162 -0.84 8.33 -3.99
N SER A 163 -1.68 7.30 -4.01
CA SER A 163 -1.25 5.97 -4.45
C SER A 163 -2.33 5.26 -5.26
N LYS A 164 -1.91 4.34 -6.13
CA LYS A 164 -2.80 3.31 -6.61
C LYS A 164 -3.15 2.34 -5.47
N PRO A 165 -4.33 1.72 -5.45
CA PRO A 165 -4.78 0.89 -4.33
C PRO A 165 -4.21 -0.55 -4.36
N GLY A 166 -2.90 -0.69 -4.53
CA GLY A 166 -2.20 -1.99 -4.44
C GLY A 166 -2.09 -2.46 -2.98
N GLY A 167 -2.61 -3.64 -2.67
CA GLY A 167 -2.84 -4.10 -1.30
C GLY A 167 -1.64 -3.99 -0.36
N ILE A 168 -0.42 -4.31 -0.80
CA ILE A 168 0.78 -4.17 0.02
C ILE A 168 1.07 -2.70 0.31
N SER A 169 1.10 -1.83 -0.71
CA SER A 169 1.46 -0.42 -0.55
C SER A 169 0.49 0.34 0.34
N ILE A 170 -0.83 0.08 0.20
CA ILE A 170 -1.84 0.72 1.04
C ILE A 170 -1.80 0.20 2.49
N THR A 171 -1.43 -1.07 2.70
CA THR A 171 -1.19 -1.61 4.05
C THR A 171 0.06 -0.99 4.69
N GLU A 172 1.13 -0.79 3.92
CA GLU A 172 2.33 -0.07 4.36
C GLU A 172 1.97 1.36 4.78
N ALA A 173 1.17 2.06 3.97
CA ALA A 173 0.68 3.42 4.27
C ALA A 173 -0.19 3.46 5.52
N GLY A 174 -1.16 2.54 5.67
CA GLY A 174 -1.98 2.42 6.87
C GLY A 174 -1.17 2.13 8.12
N THR A 175 -0.14 1.27 8.00
CA THR A 175 0.77 0.97 9.12
C THR A 175 1.62 2.17 9.53
N ARG A 176 1.98 3.06 8.57
CA ARG A 176 2.72 4.30 8.85
C ARG A 176 1.82 5.44 9.36
N GLY A 177 0.51 5.35 9.19
CA GLY A 177 -0.41 6.40 9.59
C GLY A 177 -0.28 7.68 8.74
N VAL A 178 -0.12 7.54 7.42
CA VAL A 178 -0.02 8.67 6.51
C VAL A 178 -1.38 9.00 5.88
N PRO A 179 -1.78 10.30 5.76
CA PRO A 179 -2.98 10.67 5.04
C PRO A 179 -2.95 10.13 3.61
N LEU A 180 -3.92 9.25 3.26
CA LEU A 180 -3.88 8.44 2.05
C LEU A 180 -5.04 8.81 1.11
N LEU A 181 -4.67 9.17 -0.12
CA LEU A 181 -5.59 9.39 -1.23
C LEU A 181 -5.36 8.32 -2.29
N LEU A 182 -6.40 7.57 -2.62
CA LEU A 182 -6.34 6.47 -3.58
C LEU A 182 -6.88 6.88 -4.94
N ALA A 183 -6.22 6.40 -6.01
CA ALA A 183 -6.69 6.52 -7.37
C ALA A 183 -6.56 5.15 -8.08
N ASP A 184 -7.70 4.53 -8.42
CA ASP A 184 -7.72 3.26 -9.15
C ASP A 184 -7.40 3.49 -10.63
N MET A 185 -6.17 3.18 -11.00
CA MET A 185 -5.64 3.33 -12.36
C MET A 185 -5.59 2.01 -13.15
N VAL A 186 -5.89 0.89 -12.51
CA VAL A 186 -5.64 -0.46 -13.07
C VAL A 186 -6.91 -1.30 -13.12
N GLY A 187 -7.82 -1.12 -12.17
CA GLY A 187 -9.03 -1.94 -12.05
C GLY A 187 -8.81 -3.30 -11.39
N GLY A 188 -9.83 -4.12 -11.39
CA GLY A 188 -9.76 -5.48 -10.86
C GLY A 188 -9.68 -5.58 -9.33
N CYS A 189 -8.61 -6.20 -8.81
CA CYS A 189 -8.40 -6.29 -7.36
C CYS A 189 -8.20 -4.92 -6.72
N GLU A 190 -7.61 -3.97 -7.45
CA GLU A 190 -7.34 -2.63 -6.94
C GLU A 190 -8.62 -1.83 -6.69
N THR A 191 -9.65 -1.96 -7.54
CA THR A 191 -10.98 -1.37 -7.28
C THR A 191 -11.57 -1.86 -5.97
N ARG A 192 -11.40 -3.15 -5.65
CA ARG A 192 -11.90 -3.73 -4.39
C ARG A 192 -11.08 -3.30 -3.19
N ASN A 193 -9.76 -3.19 -3.34
CA ASN A 193 -8.88 -2.66 -2.31
C ASN A 193 -9.25 -1.22 -1.95
N GLU A 194 -9.49 -0.36 -2.97
CA GLU A 194 -9.95 1.02 -2.78
C GLU A 194 -11.29 1.07 -2.03
N ALA A 195 -12.27 0.30 -2.50
CA ALA A 195 -13.59 0.25 -1.86
C ALA A 195 -13.50 -0.22 -0.39
N PHE A 196 -12.65 -1.19 -0.10
CA PHE A 196 -12.45 -1.69 1.27
C PHE A 196 -11.81 -0.63 2.17
N PHE A 197 -10.74 0.04 1.69
CA PHE A 197 -10.04 1.08 2.45
C PHE A 197 -10.93 2.29 2.72
N THR A 198 -11.68 2.75 1.72
CA THR A 198 -12.58 3.90 1.88
C THR A 198 -13.76 3.60 2.80
N ALA A 199 -14.33 2.38 2.72
CA ALA A 199 -15.41 1.96 3.61
C ALA A 199 -15.00 1.92 5.09
N HIS A 200 -13.72 1.64 5.37
CA HIS A 200 -13.16 1.62 6.74
C HIS A 200 -12.63 3.00 7.20
N GLY A 201 -12.68 4.01 6.34
CA GLY A 201 -12.14 5.33 6.63
C GLY A 201 -10.61 5.38 6.71
N TRP A 202 -9.90 4.40 6.10
CA TRP A 202 -8.43 4.34 6.09
C TRP A 202 -7.81 5.14 4.95
N ALA A 203 -8.62 5.58 3.99
CA ALA A 203 -8.21 6.42 2.88
C ALA A 203 -9.40 7.22 2.33
N ALA A 204 -9.10 8.30 1.64
CA ALA A 204 -9.99 8.92 0.66
C ALA A 204 -9.73 8.36 -0.74
N SER A 205 -10.63 8.58 -1.69
CA SER A 205 -10.43 8.23 -3.09
C SER A 205 -10.65 9.41 -4.03
N CYS A 206 -10.04 9.36 -5.20
CA CYS A 206 -10.24 10.35 -6.25
C CYS A 206 -10.26 9.70 -7.64
N PRO A 207 -10.94 10.33 -8.62
CA PRO A 207 -10.86 9.92 -10.00
C PRO A 207 -9.43 10.04 -10.55
N PRO A 208 -8.95 9.06 -11.34
CA PRO A 208 -7.59 9.09 -11.91
C PRO A 208 -7.29 10.29 -12.81
N ASP A 209 -8.30 10.83 -13.46
CA ASP A 209 -8.23 12.01 -14.33
C ASP A 209 -8.23 13.35 -13.57
N ASN A 210 -8.42 13.34 -12.26
CA ASN A 210 -8.45 14.53 -11.40
C ASN A 210 -7.49 14.45 -10.21
N MET A 211 -6.45 13.62 -10.29
CA MET A 211 -5.55 13.34 -9.17
C MET A 211 -4.87 14.58 -8.60
N ALA A 212 -4.34 15.46 -9.45
CA ALA A 212 -3.62 16.65 -8.98
C ALA A 212 -4.54 17.61 -8.22
N ALA A 213 -5.72 17.91 -8.78
CA ALA A 213 -6.70 18.76 -8.13
C ALA A 213 -7.22 18.15 -6.82
N SER A 214 -7.48 16.85 -6.83
CA SER A 214 -7.93 16.11 -5.65
C SER A 214 -6.85 16.07 -4.56
N ALA A 215 -5.58 15.88 -4.93
CA ALA A 215 -4.47 15.88 -3.99
C ALA A 215 -4.28 17.26 -3.32
N LEU A 216 -4.40 18.34 -4.09
CA LEU A 216 -4.33 19.71 -3.56
C LEU A 216 -5.51 20.02 -2.64
N ALA A 217 -6.73 19.63 -3.02
CA ALA A 217 -7.90 19.80 -2.18
C ALA A 217 -7.79 18.98 -0.89
N PHE A 218 -7.34 17.73 -1.00
CA PHE A 218 -7.13 16.85 0.14
C PHE A 218 -6.03 17.38 1.06
N LEU A 219 -4.96 17.99 0.53
CA LEU A 219 -3.88 18.61 1.31
C LEU A 219 -4.37 19.71 2.28
N GLU A 220 -5.49 20.36 1.96
CA GLU A 220 -6.11 21.42 2.80
C GLU A 220 -7.12 20.83 3.83
N ASP A 221 -7.50 19.56 3.72
CA ASP A 221 -8.51 18.94 4.59
C ASP A 221 -7.89 18.26 5.81
N GLU A 222 -7.44 19.06 6.75
CA GLU A 222 -6.86 18.59 8.02
C GLU A 222 -7.81 17.68 8.81
N GLN A 223 -9.12 17.94 8.76
CA GLN A 223 -10.11 17.13 9.46
C GLN A 223 -10.16 15.71 8.89
N GLN A 224 -10.12 15.58 7.56
CA GLN A 224 -10.09 14.28 6.90
C GLN A 224 -8.77 13.55 7.16
N HIS A 225 -7.63 14.26 7.18
CA HIS A 225 -6.32 13.68 7.55
C HIS A 225 -6.37 13.06 8.94
N GLN A 226 -6.86 13.82 9.93
CA GLN A 226 -6.95 13.35 11.32
C GLN A 226 -7.89 12.13 11.44
N ALA A 227 -9.02 12.14 10.75
CA ALA A 227 -9.96 11.02 10.75
C ALA A 227 -9.32 9.75 10.17
N ILE A 228 -8.64 9.87 9.01
CA ILE A 228 -7.97 8.76 8.34
C ILE A 228 -6.85 8.20 9.21
N THR A 229 -5.95 9.04 9.68
CA THR A 229 -4.79 8.58 10.48
C THR A 229 -5.22 7.99 11.83
N ALA A 230 -6.29 8.50 12.44
CA ALA A 230 -6.87 7.91 13.65
C ALA A 230 -7.46 6.52 13.38
N ALA A 231 -8.17 6.34 12.25
CA ALA A 231 -8.70 5.04 11.85
C ALA A 231 -7.56 4.04 11.54
N GLN A 232 -6.54 4.48 10.81
CA GLN A 232 -5.35 3.68 10.53
C GLN A 232 -4.64 3.24 11.81
N SER A 233 -4.39 4.17 12.75
CA SER A 233 -3.70 3.86 14.01
C SER A 233 -4.46 2.87 14.91
N ARG A 234 -5.79 2.82 14.79
CA ARG A 234 -6.63 1.86 15.50
C ARG A 234 -6.52 0.45 14.92
N ASP A 235 -6.41 0.34 13.59
CA ASP A 235 -6.63 -0.92 12.89
C ASP A 235 -5.33 -1.55 12.34
N PHE A 236 -4.24 -0.77 12.19
CA PHE A 236 -2.95 -1.26 11.69
C PHE A 236 -1.87 -1.24 12.79
N ASP A 237 -1.56 -2.40 13.35
CA ASP A 237 -0.53 -2.55 14.39
C ASP A 237 0.84 -3.03 13.88
N GLY A 238 0.94 -3.34 12.58
CA GLY A 238 2.17 -3.82 11.96
C GLY A 238 2.61 -5.23 12.39
N LEU A 239 1.81 -5.98 13.15
CA LEU A 239 2.17 -7.27 13.73
C LEU A 239 1.75 -8.48 12.88
N ALA A 240 1.26 -8.27 11.64
CA ALA A 240 0.79 -9.34 10.77
C ALA A 240 1.87 -10.42 10.54
N ALA A 241 3.12 -10.03 10.28
CA ALA A 241 4.22 -10.97 10.09
C ALA A 241 4.48 -11.87 11.32
N ASP A 242 4.38 -11.30 12.52
CA ASP A 242 4.59 -12.04 13.78
C ASP A 242 3.46 -13.06 14.00
N ARG A 243 2.20 -12.67 13.70
CA ARG A 243 1.04 -13.59 13.77
C ARG A 243 1.19 -14.75 12.79
N VAL A 244 1.61 -14.46 11.56
CA VAL A 244 1.83 -15.48 10.53
C VAL A 244 2.95 -16.43 10.96
N ALA A 245 4.09 -15.92 11.43
CA ALA A 245 5.21 -16.72 11.90
C ALA A 245 4.80 -17.63 13.08
N ALA A 246 4.08 -17.10 14.05
CA ALA A 246 3.58 -17.87 15.20
C ALA A 246 2.64 -19.00 14.75
N ALA A 247 1.72 -18.76 13.82
CA ALA A 247 0.79 -19.75 13.31
C ALA A 247 1.51 -20.88 12.56
N VAL A 248 2.50 -20.53 11.70
CA VAL A 248 3.30 -21.53 10.98
C VAL A 248 4.11 -22.39 11.95
N LEU A 249 4.79 -21.79 12.92
CA LEU A 249 5.56 -22.53 13.94
C LEU A 249 4.69 -23.47 14.79
N ALA A 250 3.47 -23.06 15.12
CA ALA A 250 2.53 -23.89 15.86
C ALA A 250 2.07 -25.13 15.05
N ARG A 251 1.98 -25.02 13.73
CA ARG A 251 1.65 -26.14 12.84
C ARG A 251 2.84 -27.09 12.62
N CYS A 252 4.07 -26.57 12.58
CA CYS A 252 5.28 -27.38 12.38
C CYS A 252 5.62 -28.26 13.62
N LYS A 253 5.07 -27.94 14.80
CA LYS A 253 5.31 -28.70 16.05
C LYS A 253 4.34 -29.86 16.25
N LYS A 254 3.36 -30.01 15.38
CA LYS A 254 2.39 -31.14 15.38
C LYS A 254 2.78 -32.18 14.35
#